data_08071bbc2ce606ebe6fcb267c580691c
#
_entry.id   08071bbc2ce606ebe6fcb267c580691c
#
_cell.length_a   1.000
_cell.length_b   1.000
_cell.length_c   1.000
_cell.angle_alpha   90.00
_cell.angle_beta   90.00
_cell.angle_gamma   90.00
#
_symmetry.space_group_name_H-M   'P 1'
#
loop_
_entity.id
_entity.type
_entity.pdbx_description
1 polymer ?
#
loop_
_entity_poly.entity_id
_entity_poly.type
_entity_poly.pdbx_seq_one_letter_code
_entity_poly.pdbx_strand_id
1 'polypeptide(L)'
;MTEEIGYPKFLKDTSVNKLKDNIYCGNLTDSWSIGGAVNGGYSMSIAARALSDFLVHKDPLSITGHYLSVAEPGPVELHLEKLSEGKSISNASVKFIQNGEERIRFTASFTDFEKSKGDTLYEREALKFPPLEECIKL
;
A
#
# COMPACT_ATOMS: atom_id res chain seq x y z
N MET A 1 27.21 13.04 0.79
CA MET A 1 26.33 11.99 1.37
C MET A 1 25.29 11.64 0.32
N THR A 2 25.44 10.53 -0.34
CA THR A 2 24.39 9.98 -1.20
C THR A 2 23.28 9.51 -0.28
N GLU A 3 22.14 10.22 -0.25
CA GLU A 3 20.92 9.70 0.37
C GLU A 3 20.67 8.32 -0.24
N GLU A 4 20.51 7.31 0.59
CA GLU A 4 20.06 6.00 0.17
C GLU A 4 18.62 6.13 -0.35
N ILE A 5 18.51 6.54 -1.62
CA ILE A 5 17.25 6.51 -2.35
C ILE A 5 17.06 5.06 -2.75
N GLY A 6 16.13 4.35 -2.12
CA GLY A 6 15.89 2.97 -2.46
C GLY A 6 14.94 2.25 -1.50
N TYR A 7 14.91 0.95 -1.63
CA TYR A 7 14.06 0.04 -0.88
C TYR A 7 14.08 0.26 0.66
N PRO A 8 15.24 0.49 1.32
CA PRO A 8 15.28 0.78 2.75
C PRO A 8 14.51 2.04 3.13
N LYS A 9 14.60 3.11 2.33
CA LYS A 9 13.87 4.36 2.58
C LYS A 9 12.37 4.17 2.44
N PHE A 10 11.91 3.47 1.40
CA PHE A 10 10.49 3.19 1.19
C PHE A 10 9.91 2.35 2.34
N LEU A 11 10.63 1.34 2.81
CA LEU A 11 10.21 0.52 3.95
C LEU A 11 10.03 1.36 5.23
N LYS A 12 10.93 2.30 5.48
CA LYS A 12 10.85 3.21 6.62
C LYS A 12 9.66 4.16 6.46
N ASP A 13 9.53 4.79 5.31
CA ASP A 13 8.53 5.83 5.07
C ASP A 13 7.10 5.25 4.98
N THR A 14 6.94 3.96 4.70
CA THR A 14 5.65 3.26 4.72
C THR A 14 5.34 2.57 6.05
N SER A 15 6.17 2.75 7.08
CA SER A 15 5.96 2.11 8.38
C SER A 15 4.69 2.63 9.07
N VAL A 16 4.04 1.75 9.80
CA VAL A 16 2.85 2.04 10.59
C VAL A 16 3.03 1.53 12.02
N ASN A 17 2.39 2.21 12.97
CA ASN A 17 2.36 1.80 14.36
C ASN A 17 0.91 1.55 14.79
N LYS A 18 0.66 0.44 15.45
CA LYS A 18 -0.65 0.12 15.99
C LYS A 18 -0.91 0.96 17.24
N LEU A 19 -2.02 1.69 17.27
CA LEU A 19 -2.48 2.48 18.41
C LEU A 19 -3.53 1.73 19.24
N LYS A 20 -4.46 1.07 18.56
CA LYS A 20 -5.55 0.26 19.14
C LYS A 20 -5.79 -0.95 18.24
N ASP A 21 -6.74 -1.80 18.56
CA ASP A 21 -6.99 -3.04 17.81
C ASP A 21 -7.21 -2.85 16.32
N ASN A 22 -7.88 -1.78 15.93
CA ASN A 22 -8.21 -1.46 14.55
C ASN A 22 -7.80 -0.05 14.11
N ILE A 23 -6.95 0.64 14.90
CA ILE A 23 -6.45 1.98 14.58
C ILE A 23 -4.93 1.95 14.57
N TYR A 24 -4.38 2.41 13.47
CA TYR A 24 -2.95 2.56 13.24
C TYR A 24 -2.63 4.02 12.97
N CYS A 25 -1.38 4.41 13.14
CA CYS A 25 -0.87 5.70 12.71
C CYS A 25 0.34 5.51 11.78
N GLY A 26 0.49 6.45 10.88
CA GLY A 26 1.63 6.58 9.98
C GLY A 26 2.01 8.05 9.84
N ASN A 27 3.05 8.31 9.10
CA ASN A 27 3.47 9.67 8.76
C ASN A 27 3.75 9.74 7.25
N LEU A 28 2.95 10.53 6.56
CA LEU A 28 3.13 10.79 5.13
C LEU A 28 4.32 11.72 4.94
N THR A 29 5.34 11.28 4.20
CA THR A 29 6.54 12.08 3.96
C THR A 29 6.46 12.81 2.62
N ASP A 30 7.05 14.00 2.56
CA ASP A 30 7.10 14.81 1.33
C ASP A 30 7.94 14.16 0.22
N SER A 31 8.84 13.24 0.58
CA SER A 31 9.67 12.50 -0.39
C SER A 31 8.88 11.74 -1.47
N TRP A 32 7.62 11.46 -1.20
CA TRP A 32 6.70 10.73 -2.10
C TRP A 32 5.53 11.60 -2.54
N SER A 33 5.74 12.92 -2.61
CA SER A 33 4.72 13.90 -3.01
C SER A 33 5.04 14.48 -4.39
N ILE A 34 3.99 14.90 -5.08
CA ILE A 34 4.09 15.63 -6.36
C ILE A 34 3.22 16.88 -6.22
N GLY A 35 3.86 18.06 -6.25
CA GLY A 35 3.15 19.33 -6.11
C GLY A 35 2.43 19.49 -4.78
N GLY A 36 2.97 18.96 -3.68
CA GLY A 36 2.38 19.01 -2.34
C GLY A 36 1.33 17.96 -2.06
N ALA A 37 0.89 17.20 -3.05
CA ALA A 37 -0.04 16.09 -2.89
C ALA A 37 0.72 14.76 -2.73
N VAL A 38 0.38 13.98 -1.72
CA VAL A 38 0.98 12.67 -1.49
C VAL A 38 0.59 11.69 -2.60
N ASN A 39 1.57 10.96 -3.13
CA ASN A 39 1.35 9.98 -4.18
C ASN A 39 0.38 8.87 -3.73
N GLY A 40 -0.60 8.55 -4.59
CA GLY A 40 -1.64 7.58 -4.27
C GLY A 40 -1.12 6.15 -4.05
N GLY A 41 -0.12 5.71 -4.81
CA GLY A 41 0.51 4.40 -4.64
C GLY A 41 1.28 4.30 -3.33
N TYR A 42 1.93 5.39 -2.90
CA TYR A 42 2.58 5.45 -1.60
C TYR A 42 1.57 5.34 -0.45
N SER A 43 0.46 6.08 -0.49
CA SER A 43 -0.62 5.94 0.50
C SER A 43 -1.21 4.54 0.52
N MET A 44 -1.40 3.92 -0.66
CA MET A 44 -1.88 2.55 -0.79
C MET A 44 -0.91 1.53 -0.14
N SER A 45 0.40 1.76 -0.25
CA SER A 45 1.41 0.90 0.36
C SER A 45 1.36 0.96 1.90
N ILE A 46 1.09 2.13 2.47
CA ILE A 46 0.88 2.30 3.91
C ILE A 46 -0.38 1.54 4.35
N ALA A 47 -1.48 1.65 3.59
CA ALA A 47 -2.70 0.89 3.86
C ALA A 47 -2.45 -0.62 3.80
N ALA A 48 -1.74 -1.09 2.79
CA ALA A 48 -1.41 -2.51 2.63
C ALA A 48 -0.61 -3.05 3.82
N ARG A 49 0.35 -2.28 4.34
CA ARG A 49 1.13 -2.67 5.52
C ARG A 49 0.28 -2.76 6.78
N ALA A 50 -0.59 -1.77 7.01
CA ALA A 50 -1.51 -1.82 8.14
C ALA A 50 -2.46 -3.01 8.05
N LEU A 51 -2.99 -3.31 6.86
CA LEU A 51 -3.85 -4.47 6.63
C LEU A 51 -3.12 -5.80 6.80
N SER A 52 -1.88 -5.91 6.32
CA SER A 52 -1.05 -7.11 6.49
C SER A 52 -0.75 -7.40 7.97
N ASP A 53 -0.63 -6.38 8.81
CA ASP A 53 -0.51 -6.55 10.26
C ASP A 53 -1.85 -6.92 10.91
N PHE A 54 -2.93 -6.28 10.50
CA PHE A 54 -4.26 -6.41 11.09
C PHE A 54 -4.96 -7.72 10.76
N LEU A 55 -4.84 -8.22 9.52
CA LEU A 55 -5.54 -9.42 9.03
C LEU A 55 -4.75 -10.70 9.32
N VAL A 56 -5.47 -11.82 9.35
CA VAL A 56 -4.82 -13.14 9.45
C VAL A 56 -4.08 -13.50 8.15
N HIS A 57 -4.62 -13.15 6.98
CA HIS A 57 -4.00 -13.29 5.67
C HIS A 57 -3.07 -12.12 5.40
N LYS A 58 -1.86 -12.38 4.89
CA LYS A 58 -0.78 -11.39 4.89
C LYS A 58 -0.46 -10.77 3.52
N ASP A 59 -0.90 -11.41 2.45
CA ASP A 59 -0.54 -11.02 1.10
C ASP A 59 -1.69 -10.32 0.39
N PRO A 60 -1.49 -9.09 -0.14
CA PRO A 60 -2.54 -8.37 -0.86
C PRO A 60 -2.88 -9.06 -2.19
N LEU A 61 -4.12 -9.45 -2.38
CA LEU A 61 -4.66 -9.99 -3.62
C LEU A 61 -5.20 -8.87 -4.51
N SER A 62 -5.90 -7.91 -3.90
CA SER A 62 -6.36 -6.70 -4.58
C SER A 62 -6.52 -5.55 -3.58
N ILE A 63 -6.26 -4.34 -4.03
CA ILE A 63 -6.52 -3.10 -3.28
C ILE A 63 -7.10 -2.07 -4.24
N THR A 64 -8.20 -1.45 -3.83
CA THR A 64 -8.84 -0.36 -4.57
C THR A 64 -8.91 0.89 -3.69
N GLY A 65 -8.51 2.03 -4.22
CA GLY A 65 -8.49 3.30 -3.49
C GLY A 65 -9.45 4.33 -4.07
N HIS A 66 -10.21 5.00 -3.20
CA HIS A 66 -11.01 6.17 -3.51
C HIS A 66 -10.36 7.40 -2.87
N TYR A 67 -9.80 8.26 -3.67
CA TYR A 67 -9.14 9.51 -3.25
C TYR A 67 -10.20 10.61 -3.17
N LEU A 68 -10.67 10.89 -1.96
CA LEU A 68 -11.81 11.79 -1.70
C LEU A 68 -11.35 13.26 -1.66
N SER A 69 -10.17 13.49 -1.13
CA SER A 69 -9.51 14.80 -1.09
C SER A 69 -7.99 14.63 -1.00
N VAL A 70 -7.26 15.72 -1.20
CA VAL A 70 -5.80 15.71 -1.16
C VAL A 70 -5.31 15.32 0.23
N ALA A 71 -4.45 14.31 0.29
CA ALA A 71 -3.66 14.01 1.48
C ALA A 71 -2.32 14.74 1.39
N GLU A 72 -1.92 15.37 2.48
CA GLU A 72 -0.71 16.19 2.58
C GLU A 72 0.35 15.47 3.44
N PRO A 73 1.64 15.81 3.28
CA PRO A 73 2.67 15.33 4.20
C PRO A 73 2.31 15.64 5.65
N GLY A 74 2.54 14.67 6.55
CA GLY A 74 2.21 14.79 7.97
C GLY A 74 1.60 13.52 8.57
N PRO A 75 1.17 13.57 9.82
CA PRO A 75 0.58 12.44 10.51
C PRO A 75 -0.77 12.05 9.90
N VAL A 76 -1.03 10.74 9.88
CA VAL A 76 -2.29 10.16 9.41
C VAL A 76 -2.72 9.04 10.36
N GLU A 77 -4.02 8.94 10.62
CA GLU A 77 -4.62 7.78 11.25
C GLU A 77 -5.26 6.87 10.20
N LEU A 78 -5.09 5.57 10.39
CA LEU A 78 -5.72 4.54 9.58
C LEU A 78 -6.73 3.79 10.45
N HIS A 79 -8.00 3.91 10.11
CA HIS A 79 -9.07 3.18 10.77
C HIS A 79 -9.44 1.97 9.91
N LEU A 80 -9.17 0.78 10.43
CA LEU A 80 -9.34 -0.48 9.74
C LEU A 80 -10.65 -1.16 10.16
N GLU A 81 -11.32 -1.77 9.20
CA GLU A 81 -12.52 -2.55 9.42
C GLU A 81 -12.41 -3.87 8.66
N LYS A 82 -12.52 -4.98 9.38
CA LYS A 82 -12.61 -6.31 8.78
C LYS A 82 -14.05 -6.54 8.31
N LEU A 83 -14.24 -6.66 7.00
CA LEU A 83 -15.55 -6.88 6.37
C LEU A 83 -15.91 -8.35 6.38
N SER A 84 -14.95 -9.23 6.11
CA SER A 84 -15.14 -10.67 6.20
C SER A 84 -13.79 -11.39 6.36
N GLU A 85 -13.83 -12.59 6.92
CA GLU A 85 -12.66 -13.45 7.07
C GLU A 85 -13.10 -14.90 6.80
N GLY A 86 -12.58 -15.45 5.72
CA GLY A 86 -12.79 -16.84 5.31
C GLY A 86 -11.53 -17.67 5.53
N LYS A 87 -11.56 -18.91 5.02
CA LYS A 87 -10.42 -19.84 5.10
C LYS A 87 -9.22 -19.38 4.27
N SER A 88 -9.45 -18.72 3.14
CA SER A 88 -8.42 -18.37 2.15
C SER A 88 -8.32 -16.88 1.86
N ILE A 89 -9.34 -16.09 2.21
CA ILE A 89 -9.41 -14.65 1.88
C ILE A 89 -10.00 -13.90 3.07
N SER A 90 -9.38 -12.76 3.37
CA SER A 90 -9.94 -11.70 4.24
C SER A 90 -10.24 -10.47 3.40
N ASN A 91 -11.37 -9.84 3.64
CA ASN A 91 -11.74 -8.56 3.06
C ASN A 91 -11.80 -7.49 4.15
N ALA A 92 -11.25 -6.33 3.85
CA ALA A 92 -11.21 -5.22 4.79
C ALA A 92 -11.34 -3.87 4.11
N SER A 93 -11.67 -2.85 4.88
CA SER A 93 -11.58 -1.45 4.47
C SER A 93 -10.63 -0.67 5.38
N VAL A 94 -10.04 0.40 4.85
CA VAL A 94 -9.20 1.36 5.58
C VAL A 94 -9.66 2.77 5.26
N LYS A 95 -9.88 3.56 6.31
CA LYS A 95 -10.06 5.01 6.19
C LYS A 95 -8.76 5.70 6.56
N PHE A 96 -8.24 6.53 5.67
CA PHE A 96 -7.16 7.46 5.97
C PHE A 96 -7.76 8.76 6.50
N ILE A 97 -7.50 9.04 7.75
CA ILE A 97 -8.00 10.22 8.46
C ILE A 97 -6.84 11.18 8.68
N GLN A 98 -6.99 12.41 8.22
CA GLN A 98 -6.03 13.47 8.44
C GLN A 98 -6.78 14.76 8.83
N ASN A 99 -6.36 15.39 9.92
CA ASN A 99 -7.02 16.57 10.48
C ASN A 99 -8.53 16.36 10.77
N GLY A 100 -8.90 15.14 11.20
CA GLY A 100 -10.29 14.77 11.51
C GLY A 100 -11.16 14.47 10.27
N GLU A 101 -10.62 14.54 9.06
CA GLU A 101 -11.35 14.27 7.81
C GLU A 101 -10.83 13.02 7.11
N GLU A 102 -11.74 12.26 6.52
CA GLU A 102 -11.40 11.13 5.67
C GLU A 102 -10.89 11.63 4.31
N ARG A 103 -9.62 11.41 4.04
CA ARG A 103 -8.95 11.81 2.81
C ARG A 103 -9.00 10.72 1.74
N ILE A 104 -8.84 9.45 2.16
CA ILE A 104 -8.79 8.31 1.24
C ILE A 104 -9.53 7.14 1.88
N ARG A 105 -10.24 6.37 1.05
CA ARG A 105 -10.83 5.10 1.43
C ARG A 105 -10.19 3.99 0.58
N PHE A 106 -9.67 2.95 1.24
CA PHE A 106 -9.25 1.72 0.56
C PHE A 106 -10.18 0.57 0.93
N THR A 107 -10.42 -0.31 -0.05
CA THR A 107 -10.97 -1.64 0.16
C THR A 107 -9.99 -2.67 -0.40
N ALA A 108 -9.84 -3.80 0.28
CA ALA A 108 -8.83 -4.77 -0.08
C ALA A 108 -9.26 -6.19 0.22
N SER A 109 -8.75 -7.12 -0.59
CA SER A 109 -8.78 -8.56 -0.34
C SER A 109 -7.36 -9.06 -0.11
N PHE A 110 -7.17 -9.87 0.92
CA PHE A 110 -5.89 -10.45 1.30
C PHE A 110 -5.97 -11.97 1.34
N THR A 111 -4.88 -12.64 1.01
CA THR A 111 -4.71 -14.10 1.00
C THR A 111 -3.36 -14.48 1.59
N ASP A 112 -3.01 -15.76 1.55
CA ASP A 112 -1.66 -16.26 1.85
C ASP A 112 -1.11 -16.95 0.60
N PHE A 113 -0.19 -16.32 -0.12
CA PHE A 113 0.37 -16.90 -1.35
C PHE A 113 1.14 -18.19 -1.11
N GLU A 114 1.78 -18.35 0.04
CA GLU A 114 2.48 -19.60 0.41
C GLU A 114 1.54 -20.80 0.53
N LYS A 115 0.26 -20.56 0.83
CA LYS A 115 -0.79 -21.59 0.92
C LYS A 115 -1.49 -21.84 -0.41
N SER A 116 -1.25 -20.99 -1.41
CA SER A 116 -1.82 -21.14 -2.75
C SER A 116 -1.19 -22.36 -3.43
N LYS A 117 -2.05 -23.30 -3.84
CA LYS A 117 -1.64 -24.50 -4.56
C LYS A 117 -2.17 -24.41 -5.98
N GLY A 118 -1.32 -24.62 -6.95
CA GLY A 118 -1.66 -24.60 -8.36
C GLY A 118 -0.46 -24.30 -9.23
N ASP A 119 -0.58 -24.62 -10.50
CA ASP A 119 0.44 -24.29 -11.48
C ASP A 119 0.39 -22.81 -11.82
N THR A 120 1.57 -22.21 -12.00
CA THR A 120 1.67 -20.86 -12.52
C THR A 120 1.49 -20.91 -14.04
N LEU A 121 0.42 -20.30 -14.54
CA LEU A 121 0.13 -20.23 -15.97
C LEU A 121 0.64 -18.91 -16.54
N TYR A 122 1.49 -19.04 -17.56
CA TYR A 122 1.92 -17.90 -18.39
C TYR A 122 1.27 -18.04 -19.76
N GLU A 123 0.33 -17.16 -20.08
CA GLU A 123 -0.39 -17.19 -21.37
C GLU A 123 0.35 -16.49 -22.50
N ARG A 124 1.34 -15.66 -22.16
CA ARG A 124 2.13 -14.91 -23.14
C ARG A 124 3.60 -14.93 -22.79
N GLU A 125 4.43 -14.99 -23.83
CA GLU A 125 5.87 -14.74 -23.67
C GLU A 125 6.11 -13.30 -23.21
N ALA A 126 7.14 -13.09 -22.40
CA ALA A 126 7.57 -11.75 -22.01
C ALA A 126 7.99 -10.94 -23.26
N LEU A 127 7.60 -9.68 -23.28
CA LEU A 127 8.05 -8.76 -24.34
C LEU A 127 9.57 -8.65 -24.29
N LYS A 128 10.20 -8.76 -25.47
CA LYS A 128 11.64 -8.51 -25.60
C LYS A 128 11.85 -7.00 -25.75
N PHE A 129 12.46 -6.40 -24.75
CA PHE A 129 12.86 -4.99 -24.79
C PHE A 129 14.31 -4.88 -25.26
N PRO A 130 14.68 -3.76 -25.94
CA PRO A 130 16.07 -3.50 -26.25
C PRO A 130 16.89 -3.34 -24.95
N PRO A 131 18.22 -3.58 -25.00
CA PRO A 131 19.10 -3.29 -23.88
C PRO A 131 19.00 -1.82 -23.47
N LEU A 132 19.28 -1.53 -22.18
CA LEU A 132 19.17 -0.18 -21.64
C LEU A 132 20.02 0.86 -22.40
N GLU A 133 21.17 0.42 -22.93
CA GLU A 133 22.10 1.23 -23.70
C GLU A 133 21.53 1.70 -25.06
N GLU A 134 20.56 0.98 -25.58
CA GLU A 134 19.85 1.31 -26.83
C GLU A 134 18.59 2.17 -26.59
N CYS A 135 18.22 2.40 -25.34
CA CYS A 135 17.05 3.21 -24.98
C CYS A 135 17.38 4.72 -25.04
N ILE A 136 16.41 5.52 -25.48
CA ILE A 136 16.51 6.98 -25.45
C ILE A 136 16.37 7.43 -23.99
N LYS A 137 17.38 8.17 -23.53
CA LYS A 137 17.34 8.81 -22.22
C LYS A 137 16.55 10.10 -22.34
N LEU A 138 15.44 10.20 -21.62
CA LEU A 138 14.63 11.42 -21.51
C LEU A 138 15.25 12.40 -20.52
#